data_a4a7fa7e7dc0cdd78a0c53dfc734f567
#
_entry.id   a4a7fa7e7dc0cdd78a0c53dfc734f567
#
_cell.length_a   1.000
_cell.length_b   1.000
_cell.length_c   1.000
_cell.angle_alpha   90.00
_cell.angle_beta   90.00
_cell.angle_gamma   90.00
#
_symmetry.space_group_name_H-M   'P 1'
#
loop_
_entity.id
_entity.type
_entity.pdbx_description
1 polymer ?
#
loop_
_entity_poly.entity_id
_entity_poly.type
_entity_poly.pdbx_seq_one_letter_code
_entity_poly.pdbx_strand_id
1 'polypeptide(L)'
;MIQFELEAKDHNSRAGILKTLHGTIHTPVFMPVGTIGTVKALTPEEVSELGAEIILGNTYHLHLRPGDELVRKLGGLHHFMNWDGPILTDSGGFQIFSLAKLLKLDQSGVVIRSHIDGSKITLTPEISIAIQQNLGSTIMMCLDQCLELPATRQEIERSIALTTKWAQRSKDASSQGSGVSGEQALFGIVQGGGELNLREQSLEQMVNIGFDGYAIGGLSVGETKEEMYSVVHHIAAKMPAQKPRYLMGVGDPEDLLEGIEAGIDMFDCVMPTRNARNGSLFTSHGKISIKQNQYKEDPAPLDPDCACSTCKNYSRAYLRHLFKTNEILGMRLNTYHNLFFYISLIKQARNAIKQKRFPNFKKTFLQKYRS
;
A
#
# COMPACT_ATOMS: atom_id res chain seq x y z
N MET A 1 18.66 8.58 -6.69
CA MET A 1 17.63 8.41 -7.76
C MET A 1 17.19 6.95 -7.84
N ILE A 2 15.89 6.68 -8.01
CA ILE A 2 15.41 5.32 -8.31
C ILE A 2 15.55 5.03 -9.80
N GLN A 3 15.75 3.76 -10.14
CA GLN A 3 15.79 3.29 -11.53
C GLN A 3 14.81 2.13 -11.70
N PHE A 4 13.89 2.27 -12.66
CA PHE A 4 12.94 1.22 -13.00
C PHE A 4 13.29 0.60 -14.34
N GLU A 5 13.41 -0.73 -14.35
CA GLU A 5 13.73 -1.53 -15.53
C GLU A 5 12.64 -2.59 -15.74
N LEU A 6 12.07 -2.65 -16.93
CA LEU A 6 11.07 -3.63 -17.28
C LEU A 6 11.75 -4.91 -17.78
N GLU A 7 11.55 -6.03 -17.09
CA GLU A 7 12.15 -7.33 -17.47
C GLU A 7 11.27 -8.15 -18.42
N ALA A 8 9.95 -8.16 -18.19
CA ALA A 8 9.02 -8.96 -18.96
C ALA A 8 7.61 -8.34 -19.00
N LYS A 9 6.87 -8.70 -20.05
CA LYS A 9 5.44 -8.41 -20.19
C LYS A 9 4.69 -9.66 -20.60
N ASP A 10 3.44 -9.77 -20.16
CA ASP A 10 2.47 -10.73 -20.64
C ASP A 10 1.14 -10.00 -20.81
N HIS A 11 0.76 -9.70 -22.05
CA HIS A 11 -0.27 -8.70 -22.39
C HIS A 11 0.04 -7.34 -21.73
N ASN A 12 -0.86 -6.81 -20.88
CA ASN A 12 -0.62 -5.57 -20.14
C ASN A 12 0.14 -5.79 -18.83
N SER A 13 0.09 -7.02 -18.27
CA SER A 13 0.81 -7.32 -17.04
C SER A 13 2.33 -7.23 -17.25
N ARG A 14 3.03 -6.72 -16.25
CA ARG A 14 4.45 -6.39 -16.34
C ARG A 14 5.22 -6.87 -15.13
N ALA A 15 6.44 -7.32 -15.35
CA ALA A 15 7.42 -7.64 -14.32
C ALA A 15 8.65 -6.78 -14.54
N GLY A 16 9.10 -6.10 -13.49
CA GLY A 16 10.24 -5.19 -13.54
C GLY A 16 11.12 -5.27 -12.31
N ILE A 17 12.16 -4.45 -12.31
CA ILE A 17 13.09 -4.23 -11.20
C ILE A 17 13.11 -2.75 -10.89
N LEU A 18 12.85 -2.38 -9.63
CA LEU A 18 13.00 -1.04 -9.11
C LEU A 18 14.21 -1.00 -8.17
N LYS A 19 15.29 -0.38 -8.64
CA LYS A 19 16.51 -0.17 -7.85
C LYS A 19 16.35 1.09 -7.02
N THR A 20 16.65 1.00 -5.73
CA THR A 20 16.57 2.12 -4.78
C THR A 20 17.85 2.21 -3.95
N LEU A 21 17.97 3.27 -3.16
CA LEU A 21 19.10 3.43 -2.23
C LEU A 21 19.19 2.31 -1.18
N HIS A 22 18.03 1.76 -0.75
CA HIS A 22 17.93 0.77 0.31
C HIS A 22 17.72 -0.67 -0.20
N GLY A 23 17.88 -0.89 -1.50
CA GLY A 23 17.77 -2.24 -2.08
C GLY A 23 16.96 -2.30 -3.37
N THR A 24 16.78 -3.51 -3.84
CA THR A 24 16.09 -3.82 -5.10
C THR A 24 14.70 -4.38 -4.82
N ILE A 25 13.72 -3.91 -5.57
CA ILE A 25 12.33 -4.35 -5.50
C ILE A 25 11.95 -5.02 -6.81
N HIS A 26 11.44 -6.26 -6.73
CA HIS A 26 10.97 -7.02 -7.88
C HIS A 26 9.46 -6.88 -8.04
N THR A 27 9.03 -6.13 -9.04
CA THR A 27 7.61 -5.88 -9.32
C THR A 27 6.97 -6.96 -10.20
N PRO A 28 5.66 -7.24 -10.06
CA PRO A 28 4.77 -6.66 -9.08
C PRO A 28 5.15 -7.02 -7.63
N VAL A 29 4.84 -6.11 -6.69
CA VAL A 29 5.18 -6.26 -5.27
C VAL A 29 4.02 -5.84 -4.37
N PHE A 30 3.85 -6.54 -3.25
CA PHE A 30 2.96 -6.14 -2.16
C PHE A 30 3.77 -5.53 -1.01
N MET A 31 3.36 -4.37 -0.54
CA MET A 31 3.98 -3.64 0.56
C MET A 31 3.19 -3.87 1.86
N PRO A 32 3.70 -4.68 2.82
CA PRO A 32 3.11 -4.76 4.15
C PRO A 32 3.04 -3.39 4.82
N VAL A 33 1.88 -3.08 5.44
CA VAL A 33 1.68 -1.76 6.06
C VAL A 33 2.19 -1.75 7.49
N GLY A 34 3.21 -0.94 7.72
CA GLY A 34 3.83 -0.64 9.01
C GLY A 34 3.41 0.74 9.55
N THR A 35 2.12 0.93 9.89
CA THR A 35 1.47 2.22 10.19
C THR A 35 2.25 3.14 11.13
N ILE A 36 2.81 2.59 12.20
CA ILE A 36 3.54 3.35 13.26
C ILE A 36 4.97 2.80 13.44
N GLY A 37 5.68 2.53 12.34
CA GLY A 37 7.01 1.94 12.38
C GLY A 37 7.01 0.45 12.74
N THR A 38 5.91 -0.26 12.50
CA THR A 38 5.81 -1.71 12.70
C THR A 38 4.74 -2.33 11.83
N VAL A 39 5.05 -3.42 11.16
CA VAL A 39 4.07 -4.34 10.60
C VAL A 39 3.45 -5.10 11.77
N LYS A 40 2.17 -4.83 12.05
CA LYS A 40 1.53 -5.24 13.31
C LYS A 40 1.69 -6.73 13.60
N ALA A 41 2.15 -7.03 14.82
CA ALA A 41 2.38 -8.36 15.40
C ALA A 41 3.58 -9.13 14.81
N LEU A 42 4.42 -8.52 13.99
CA LEU A 42 5.64 -9.16 13.44
C LEU A 42 6.87 -8.31 13.72
N THR A 43 8.00 -8.96 13.84
CA THR A 43 9.31 -8.31 13.85
C THR A 43 9.77 -7.98 12.43
N PRO A 44 10.70 -7.02 12.23
CA PRO A 44 11.26 -6.74 10.91
C PRO A 44 11.93 -7.98 10.27
N GLU A 45 12.60 -8.80 11.08
CA GLU A 45 13.22 -10.06 10.63
C GLU A 45 12.17 -11.00 10.04
N GLU A 46 11.03 -11.20 10.72
CA GLU A 46 9.93 -12.03 10.21
C GLU A 46 9.34 -11.47 8.91
N VAL A 47 9.22 -10.14 8.81
CA VAL A 47 8.74 -9.49 7.58
C VAL A 47 9.72 -9.71 6.43
N SER A 48 11.03 -9.66 6.69
CA SER A 48 12.07 -9.98 5.73
C SER A 48 12.06 -11.46 5.33
N GLU A 49 11.93 -12.38 6.30
CA GLU A 49 11.85 -13.83 6.05
C GLU A 49 10.63 -14.21 5.20
N LEU A 50 9.51 -13.51 5.36
CA LEU A 50 8.34 -13.63 4.48
C LEU A 50 8.65 -13.24 3.04
N GLY A 51 9.76 -12.51 2.83
CA GLY A 51 10.24 -12.03 1.56
C GLY A 51 9.55 -10.74 1.11
N ALA A 52 9.14 -9.89 2.05
CA ALA A 52 8.78 -8.51 1.76
C ALA A 52 10.06 -7.75 1.36
N GLU A 53 10.01 -7.07 0.22
CA GLU A 53 11.14 -6.30 -0.30
C GLU A 53 11.00 -4.80 -0.03
N ILE A 54 9.83 -4.35 0.39
CA ILE A 54 9.48 -2.98 0.73
C ILE A 54 8.31 -3.00 1.71
N ILE A 55 8.26 -2.02 2.60
CA ILE A 55 7.14 -1.79 3.52
C ILE A 55 6.58 -0.38 3.35
N LEU A 56 5.37 -0.15 3.86
CA LEU A 56 4.74 1.17 3.86
C LEU A 56 4.61 1.70 5.30
N GLY A 57 5.05 2.95 5.51
CA GLY A 57 4.83 3.72 6.74
C GLY A 57 3.78 4.82 6.54
N ASN A 58 3.03 5.16 7.60
CA ASN A 58 2.03 6.22 7.50
C ASN A 58 2.53 7.53 8.13
N THR A 59 2.77 8.52 7.30
CA THR A 59 3.31 9.84 7.65
C THR A 59 2.54 10.52 8.77
N TYR A 60 1.22 10.60 8.68
CA TYR A 60 0.39 11.24 9.69
C TYR A 60 0.54 10.59 11.07
N HIS A 61 0.49 9.27 11.16
CA HIS A 61 0.61 8.56 12.42
C HIS A 61 1.98 8.70 13.04
N LEU A 62 3.04 8.62 12.23
CA LEU A 62 4.42 8.75 12.68
C LEU A 62 4.77 10.17 13.10
N HIS A 63 4.19 11.19 12.44
CA HIS A 63 4.30 12.59 12.85
C HIS A 63 3.66 12.82 14.22
N LEU A 64 2.49 12.23 14.49
CA LEU A 64 1.83 12.34 15.78
C LEU A 64 2.57 11.58 16.89
N ARG A 65 3.02 10.38 16.58
CA ARG A 65 3.75 9.50 17.54
C ARG A 65 4.69 8.55 16.77
N PRO A 66 5.99 8.57 17.11
CA PRO A 66 6.64 9.31 18.20
C PRO A 66 6.99 10.77 17.86
N GLY A 67 6.73 11.22 16.63
CA GLY A 67 7.17 12.49 16.06
C GLY A 67 8.33 12.28 15.08
N ASP A 68 8.21 12.87 13.90
CA ASP A 68 9.20 12.71 12.83
C ASP A 68 10.57 13.32 13.17
N GLU A 69 10.61 14.42 13.96
CA GLU A 69 11.87 14.99 14.44
C GLU A 69 12.61 14.04 15.38
N LEU A 70 11.90 13.29 16.23
CA LEU A 70 12.51 12.27 17.08
C LEU A 70 13.08 11.14 16.22
N VAL A 71 12.30 10.65 15.25
CA VAL A 71 12.74 9.60 14.32
C VAL A 71 13.98 10.06 13.55
N ARG A 72 14.01 11.31 13.08
CA ARG A 72 15.19 11.91 12.43
C ARG A 72 16.43 11.88 13.32
N LYS A 73 16.30 12.30 14.59
CA LYS A 73 17.39 12.31 15.57
C LYS A 73 17.94 10.91 15.83
N LEU A 74 17.11 9.88 15.68
CA LEU A 74 17.47 8.47 15.85
C LEU A 74 17.90 7.78 14.55
N GLY A 75 18.18 8.53 13.48
CA GLY A 75 18.72 8.00 12.22
C GLY A 75 17.69 7.60 11.17
N GLY A 76 16.42 8.04 11.31
CA GLY A 76 15.32 7.71 10.40
C GLY A 76 14.64 6.40 10.73
N LEU A 77 13.55 6.07 9.99
CA LEU A 77 12.75 4.86 10.25
C LEU A 77 13.54 3.58 10.09
N HIS A 78 14.46 3.50 9.14
CA HIS A 78 15.28 2.31 8.92
C HIS A 78 16.01 1.91 10.20
N HIS A 79 16.73 2.87 10.78
CA HIS A 79 17.46 2.63 12.03
C HIS A 79 16.52 2.47 13.24
N PHE A 80 15.46 3.30 13.30
CA PHE A 80 14.51 3.32 14.41
C PHE A 80 13.75 1.99 14.58
N MET A 81 13.42 1.31 13.48
CA MET A 81 12.67 0.06 13.52
C MET A 81 13.50 -1.18 13.11
N ASN A 82 14.79 -1.02 12.86
CA ASN A 82 15.70 -2.09 12.42
C ASN A 82 15.24 -2.76 11.12
N TRP A 83 14.95 -1.95 10.09
CA TRP A 83 14.54 -2.40 8.77
C TRP A 83 15.51 -1.92 7.70
N ASP A 84 16.18 -2.84 7.01
CA ASP A 84 17.22 -2.50 6.01
C ASP A 84 16.66 -2.25 4.61
N GLY A 85 15.45 -2.74 4.32
CA GLY A 85 14.82 -2.64 3.00
C GLY A 85 14.21 -1.27 2.72
N PRO A 86 13.75 -1.02 1.48
CA PRO A 86 13.04 0.20 1.11
C PRO A 86 11.80 0.44 1.97
N ILE A 87 11.51 1.74 2.22
CA ILE A 87 10.30 2.20 2.90
C ILE A 87 9.60 3.22 1.99
N LEU A 88 8.33 3.00 1.66
CA LEU A 88 7.45 4.00 1.10
C LEU A 88 6.67 4.65 2.25
N THR A 89 6.58 5.98 2.28
CA THR A 89 5.65 6.68 3.17
C THR A 89 4.55 7.35 2.37
N ASP A 90 3.31 7.23 2.85
CA ASP A 90 2.19 7.98 2.28
C ASP A 90 2.33 9.48 2.55
N SER A 91 1.45 10.29 1.94
CA SER A 91 1.45 11.74 2.15
C SER A 91 0.85 12.20 3.48
N GLY A 92 0.12 11.30 4.18
CA GLY A 92 -0.72 11.62 5.32
C GLY A 92 -2.11 12.16 4.95
N GLY A 93 -2.37 12.44 3.67
CA GLY A 93 -3.63 13.03 3.20
C GLY A 93 -4.85 12.17 3.52
N PHE A 94 -4.83 10.88 3.19
CA PHE A 94 -5.95 9.96 3.42
C PHE A 94 -6.35 9.85 4.90
N GLN A 95 -5.37 9.73 5.82
CA GLN A 95 -5.64 9.61 7.26
C GLN A 95 -6.25 10.89 7.84
N ILE A 96 -5.88 12.03 7.29
CA ILE A 96 -6.45 13.33 7.66
C ILE A 96 -7.91 13.38 7.31
N PHE A 97 -8.31 12.98 6.11
CA PHE A 97 -9.70 12.97 5.68
C PHE A 97 -10.54 11.90 6.38
N SER A 98 -9.96 10.75 6.70
CA SER A 98 -10.68 9.61 7.28
C SER A 98 -10.76 9.59 8.81
N LEU A 99 -9.79 10.17 9.53
CA LEU A 99 -9.66 10.03 10.99
C LEU A 99 -9.75 11.35 11.75
N ALA A 100 -9.37 12.45 11.14
CA ALA A 100 -9.25 13.74 11.81
C ALA A 100 -10.51 14.61 11.64
N LYS A 101 -10.78 15.46 12.63
CA LYS A 101 -11.80 16.49 12.46
C LYS A 101 -11.24 17.62 11.61
N LEU A 102 -11.67 17.69 10.36
CA LEU A 102 -11.32 18.75 9.43
C LEU A 102 -11.82 20.12 9.93
N LEU A 103 -10.94 21.10 10.02
CA LEU A 103 -11.25 22.48 10.40
C LEU A 103 -11.19 23.42 9.19
N LYS A 104 -10.22 23.21 8.30
CA LYS A 104 -10.01 24.03 7.11
C LYS A 104 -9.31 23.21 6.03
N LEU A 105 -9.74 23.43 4.79
CA LEU A 105 -9.11 22.88 3.59
C LEU A 105 -9.08 23.98 2.52
N ASP A 106 -7.91 24.33 2.04
CA ASP A 106 -7.72 25.28 0.93
C ASP A 106 -6.42 25.05 0.17
N GLN A 107 -6.06 25.96 -0.71
CA GLN A 107 -4.85 25.85 -1.52
C GLN A 107 -3.56 25.84 -0.67
N SER A 108 -3.57 26.41 0.54
CA SER A 108 -2.39 26.42 1.43
C SER A 108 -2.11 25.05 2.04
N GLY A 109 -3.16 24.27 2.28
CA GLY A 109 -3.08 22.97 2.93
C GLY A 109 -4.33 22.64 3.72
N VAL A 110 -4.18 21.78 4.72
CA VAL A 110 -5.27 21.34 5.60
C VAL A 110 -4.95 21.64 7.05
N VAL A 111 -5.98 22.07 7.79
CA VAL A 111 -5.93 22.26 9.24
C VAL A 111 -6.94 21.32 9.88
N ILE A 112 -6.49 20.54 10.84
CA ILE A 112 -7.27 19.49 11.49
C ILE A 112 -7.10 19.52 13.01
N ARG A 113 -7.95 18.76 13.70
CA ARG A 113 -7.71 18.35 15.09
C ARG A 113 -7.20 16.92 15.14
N SER A 114 -6.11 16.73 15.87
CA SER A 114 -5.57 15.39 16.18
C SER A 114 -6.65 14.52 16.83
N HIS A 115 -6.76 13.29 16.37
CA HIS A 115 -7.65 12.29 16.97
C HIS A 115 -7.09 11.73 18.29
N ILE A 116 -5.84 12.04 18.63
CA ILE A 116 -5.16 11.53 19.85
C ILE A 116 -5.45 12.46 21.04
N ASP A 117 -5.24 13.78 20.86
CA ASP A 117 -5.23 14.76 21.94
C ASP A 117 -6.03 16.05 21.63
N GLY A 118 -6.62 16.13 20.42
CA GLY A 118 -7.39 17.27 19.98
C GLY A 118 -6.55 18.51 19.60
N SER A 119 -5.23 18.44 19.63
CA SER A 119 -4.34 19.52 19.23
C SER A 119 -4.56 19.92 17.76
N LYS A 120 -4.30 21.17 17.44
CA LYS A 120 -4.42 21.70 16.08
C LYS A 120 -3.17 21.35 15.30
N ILE A 121 -3.35 20.69 14.14
CA ILE A 121 -2.29 20.30 13.22
C ILE A 121 -2.54 20.97 11.89
N THR A 122 -1.47 21.50 11.30
CA THR A 122 -1.47 22.03 9.94
C THR A 122 -0.60 21.12 9.09
N LEU A 123 -1.15 20.63 7.98
CA LEU A 123 -0.39 19.89 6.97
C LEU A 123 -0.47 20.64 5.64
N THR A 124 0.68 21.08 5.15
CA THR A 124 0.87 21.61 3.79
C THR A 124 1.67 20.64 2.96
N PRO A 125 1.74 20.78 1.63
CA PRO A 125 2.63 19.97 0.82
C PRO A 125 4.08 19.97 1.31
N GLU A 126 4.60 21.13 1.68
CA GLU A 126 5.97 21.29 2.18
C GLU A 126 6.17 20.58 3.52
N ILE A 127 5.21 20.69 4.44
CA ILE A 127 5.26 20.01 5.75
C ILE A 127 5.19 18.50 5.56
N SER A 128 4.30 18.00 4.67
CA SER A 128 4.22 16.57 4.36
C SER A 128 5.55 16.02 3.84
N ILE A 129 6.19 16.74 2.91
CA ILE A 129 7.51 16.36 2.38
C ILE A 129 8.57 16.42 3.48
N ALA A 130 8.60 17.47 4.30
CA ALA A 130 9.58 17.60 5.40
C ALA A 130 9.45 16.45 6.41
N ILE A 131 8.22 16.05 6.76
CA ILE A 131 7.97 14.89 7.63
C ILE A 131 8.55 13.61 7.00
N GLN A 132 8.23 13.34 5.74
CA GLN A 132 8.71 12.15 5.03
C GLN A 132 10.24 12.14 4.89
N GLN A 133 10.86 13.30 4.69
CA GLN A 133 12.31 13.47 4.70
C GLN A 133 12.91 13.18 6.10
N ASN A 134 12.29 13.68 7.17
CA ASN A 134 12.69 13.39 8.53
C ASN A 134 12.58 11.90 8.88
N LEU A 135 11.54 11.23 8.37
CA LEU A 135 11.36 9.78 8.51
C LEU A 135 12.43 8.98 7.73
N GLY A 136 13.10 9.57 6.76
CA GLY A 136 14.10 8.89 5.94
C GLY A 136 13.49 7.93 4.92
N SER A 137 12.30 8.26 4.37
CA SER A 137 11.59 7.44 3.39
C SER A 137 12.43 7.19 2.15
N THR A 138 12.41 5.99 1.59
CA THR A 138 13.03 5.71 0.29
C THR A 138 12.19 6.29 -0.84
N ILE A 139 10.86 6.17 -0.71
CA ILE A 139 9.87 6.69 -1.65
C ILE A 139 8.86 7.52 -0.87
N MET A 140 8.71 8.77 -1.26
CA MET A 140 7.72 9.71 -0.72
C MET A 140 6.52 9.82 -1.65
N MET A 141 5.36 10.17 -1.10
CA MET A 141 4.16 10.49 -1.87
C MET A 141 3.86 11.99 -1.81
N CYS A 142 3.45 12.59 -2.93
CA CYS A 142 2.95 13.98 -2.91
C CYS A 142 1.65 14.07 -2.11
N LEU A 143 1.38 15.25 -1.52
CA LEU A 143 0.11 15.47 -0.85
C LEU A 143 -1.02 15.57 -1.88
N ASP A 144 -2.14 14.89 -1.62
CA ASP A 144 -3.32 14.83 -2.47
C ASP A 144 -4.61 15.02 -1.68
N GLN A 145 -5.69 15.32 -2.37
CA GLN A 145 -7.04 15.30 -1.81
C GLN A 145 -7.79 14.07 -2.31
N CYS A 146 -7.95 13.08 -1.44
CA CYS A 146 -8.85 11.96 -1.67
C CYS A 146 -10.28 12.38 -1.33
N LEU A 147 -11.24 12.12 -2.23
CA LEU A 147 -12.67 12.32 -2.00
C LEU A 147 -13.35 10.99 -1.67
N GLU A 148 -14.31 11.04 -0.76
CA GLU A 148 -15.26 9.95 -0.54
C GLU A 148 -16.29 9.93 -1.68
N LEU A 149 -16.64 8.76 -2.16
CA LEU A 149 -17.64 8.59 -3.21
C LEU A 149 -18.99 8.15 -2.60
N PRO A 150 -20.13 8.56 -3.19
CA PRO A 150 -20.26 9.33 -4.44
C PRO A 150 -19.97 10.82 -4.27
N ALA A 151 -19.30 11.44 -5.24
CA ALA A 151 -19.02 12.86 -5.31
C ALA A 151 -19.52 13.43 -6.65
N THR A 152 -19.92 14.71 -6.67
CA THR A 152 -20.32 15.39 -7.89
C THR A 152 -19.11 15.65 -8.80
N ARG A 153 -19.33 15.72 -10.11
CA ARG A 153 -18.29 16.06 -11.07
C ARG A 153 -17.53 17.34 -10.70
N GLN A 154 -18.25 18.38 -10.23
CA GLN A 154 -17.64 19.66 -9.84
C GLN A 154 -16.73 19.51 -8.60
N GLU A 155 -17.08 18.64 -7.64
CA GLU A 155 -16.22 18.33 -6.49
C GLU A 155 -14.96 17.61 -6.93
N ILE A 156 -15.09 16.62 -7.84
CA ILE A 156 -13.96 15.90 -8.41
C ILE A 156 -13.01 16.84 -9.16
N GLU A 157 -13.53 17.74 -10.00
CA GLU A 157 -12.73 18.74 -10.72
C GLU A 157 -11.97 19.66 -9.76
N ARG A 158 -12.63 20.13 -8.68
CA ARG A 158 -11.98 20.94 -7.63
C ARG A 158 -10.86 20.17 -6.91
N SER A 159 -11.10 18.90 -6.60
CA SER A 159 -10.13 18.03 -5.95
C SER A 159 -8.90 17.81 -6.84
N ILE A 160 -9.09 17.57 -8.14
CA ILE A 160 -7.98 17.42 -9.10
C ILE A 160 -7.16 18.72 -9.16
N ALA A 161 -7.83 19.88 -9.29
CA ALA A 161 -7.16 21.18 -9.35
C ALA A 161 -6.34 21.47 -8.08
N LEU A 162 -6.86 21.09 -6.90
CA LEU A 162 -6.17 21.21 -5.63
C LEU A 162 -4.99 20.25 -5.52
N THR A 163 -5.21 18.98 -5.85
CA THR A 163 -4.19 17.94 -5.85
C THR A 163 -3.03 18.31 -6.78
N THR A 164 -3.31 18.84 -7.97
CA THR A 164 -2.28 19.28 -8.91
C THR A 164 -1.41 20.41 -8.36
N LYS A 165 -2.02 21.40 -7.71
CA LYS A 165 -1.28 22.50 -7.04
C LYS A 165 -0.41 21.96 -5.90
N TRP A 166 -0.93 21.06 -5.10
CA TRP A 166 -0.20 20.45 -4.00
C TRP A 166 0.93 19.51 -4.50
N ALA A 167 0.70 18.79 -5.58
CA ALA A 167 1.69 17.94 -6.21
C ALA A 167 2.90 18.76 -6.72
N GLN A 168 2.65 19.91 -7.39
CA GLN A 168 3.71 20.82 -7.80
C GLN A 168 4.51 21.34 -6.60
N ARG A 169 3.84 21.81 -5.55
CA ARG A 169 4.51 22.30 -4.32
C ARG A 169 5.28 21.18 -3.60
N SER A 170 4.75 19.95 -3.59
CA SER A 170 5.47 18.79 -3.05
C SER A 170 6.75 18.51 -3.86
N LYS A 171 6.69 18.62 -5.19
CA LYS A 171 7.84 18.47 -6.08
C LYS A 171 8.90 19.55 -5.82
N ASP A 172 8.49 20.81 -5.71
CA ASP A 172 9.38 21.93 -5.43
C ASP A 172 10.06 21.77 -4.05
N ALA A 173 9.30 21.38 -3.03
CA ALA A 173 9.83 21.13 -1.68
C ALA A 173 10.80 19.96 -1.64
N SER A 174 10.53 18.87 -2.39
CA SER A 174 11.38 17.69 -2.39
C SER A 174 12.76 17.95 -2.97
N SER A 175 12.89 18.94 -3.87
CA SER A 175 14.17 19.33 -4.49
C SER A 175 15.01 20.27 -3.64
N GLN A 176 14.44 20.85 -2.57
CA GLN A 176 15.13 21.85 -1.71
C GLN A 176 15.76 21.24 -0.45
N GLY A 177 15.44 19.98 -0.13
CA GLY A 177 15.91 19.31 1.07
C GLY A 177 16.57 17.96 0.77
N SER A 178 17.50 17.57 1.65
CA SER A 178 18.01 16.20 1.70
C SER A 178 17.46 15.51 2.95
N GLY A 179 16.83 14.34 2.77
CA GLY A 179 16.40 13.50 3.88
C GLY A 179 17.57 12.91 4.67
N VAL A 180 17.29 12.29 5.80
CA VAL A 180 18.27 11.58 6.63
C VAL A 180 19.02 10.51 5.82
N SER A 181 18.34 9.91 4.83
CA SER A 181 18.85 8.82 4.01
C SER A 181 19.41 9.27 2.64
N GLY A 182 19.60 10.57 2.41
CA GLY A 182 20.07 11.10 1.12
C GLY A 182 18.93 11.38 0.14
N GLU A 183 19.14 11.13 -1.16
CA GLU A 183 18.19 11.46 -2.21
C GLU A 183 17.00 10.49 -2.22
N GLN A 184 15.79 11.00 -2.04
CA GLN A 184 14.54 10.26 -1.92
C GLN A 184 13.71 10.41 -3.20
N ALA A 185 13.04 9.34 -3.61
CA ALA A 185 12.11 9.39 -4.75
C ALA A 185 10.77 10.01 -4.34
N LEU A 186 10.09 10.68 -5.28
CA LEU A 186 8.76 11.25 -5.08
C LEU A 186 7.79 10.71 -6.14
N PHE A 187 6.64 10.17 -5.69
CA PHE A 187 5.56 9.70 -6.57
C PHE A 187 4.41 10.69 -6.60
N GLY A 188 3.86 10.91 -7.81
CA GLY A 188 2.64 11.67 -8.04
C GLY A 188 1.40 10.79 -7.88
N ILE A 189 0.26 11.39 -7.47
CA ILE A 189 -1.00 10.69 -7.24
C ILE A 189 -2.05 11.19 -8.22
N VAL A 190 -2.62 10.28 -9.01
CA VAL A 190 -3.71 10.52 -9.95
C VAL A 190 -5.04 10.36 -9.23
N GLN A 191 -5.84 11.43 -9.18
CA GLN A 191 -7.19 11.46 -8.64
C GLN A 191 -8.23 11.57 -9.78
N GLY A 192 -9.54 11.54 -9.50
CA GLY A 192 -10.58 11.73 -10.51
C GLY A 192 -11.85 10.90 -10.32
N GLY A 193 -12.04 10.28 -9.15
CA GLY A 193 -13.22 9.46 -8.86
C GLY A 193 -13.40 8.33 -9.88
N GLY A 194 -14.65 8.06 -10.31
CA GLY A 194 -14.99 7.11 -11.38
C GLY A 194 -14.94 7.71 -12.80
N GLU A 195 -14.64 9.01 -12.95
CA GLU A 195 -14.72 9.75 -14.20
C GLU A 195 -13.43 9.57 -15.05
N LEU A 196 -13.47 8.72 -16.06
CA LEU A 196 -12.29 8.36 -16.85
C LEU A 196 -11.58 9.56 -17.50
N ASN A 197 -12.34 10.51 -18.05
CA ASN A 197 -11.78 11.72 -18.65
C ASN A 197 -11.11 12.64 -17.62
N LEU A 198 -11.64 12.73 -16.41
CA LEU A 198 -11.03 13.50 -15.33
C LEU A 198 -9.77 12.80 -14.79
N ARG A 199 -9.76 11.46 -14.74
CA ARG A 199 -8.57 10.67 -14.44
C ARG A 199 -7.46 10.89 -15.47
N GLU A 200 -7.79 10.96 -16.77
CA GLU A 200 -6.82 11.27 -17.83
C GLU A 200 -6.24 12.66 -17.66
N GLN A 201 -7.07 13.66 -17.42
CA GLN A 201 -6.63 15.03 -17.16
C GLN A 201 -5.69 15.09 -15.96
N SER A 202 -6.03 14.39 -14.86
CA SER A 202 -5.18 14.31 -13.68
C SER A 202 -3.84 13.63 -13.99
N LEU A 203 -3.85 12.53 -14.73
CA LEU A 203 -2.62 11.84 -15.15
C LEU A 203 -1.72 12.74 -15.98
N GLU A 204 -2.29 13.44 -16.98
CA GLU A 204 -1.54 14.37 -17.82
C GLU A 204 -0.87 15.47 -16.98
N GLN A 205 -1.59 16.06 -16.02
CA GLN A 205 -1.05 17.06 -15.12
C GLN A 205 0.09 16.51 -14.26
N MET A 206 -0.04 15.29 -13.71
CA MET A 206 1.02 14.65 -12.93
C MET A 206 2.25 14.34 -13.82
N VAL A 207 2.04 13.88 -15.05
CA VAL A 207 3.14 13.58 -15.98
C VAL A 207 3.88 14.87 -16.37
N ASN A 208 3.18 15.97 -16.57
CA ASN A 208 3.78 17.28 -16.90
C ASN A 208 4.63 17.85 -15.74
N ILE A 209 4.22 17.63 -14.49
CA ILE A 209 5.02 17.98 -13.28
C ILE A 209 6.29 17.10 -13.23
N GLY A 210 6.19 15.82 -13.58
CA GLY A 210 7.32 14.90 -13.69
C GLY A 210 7.72 14.29 -12.33
N PHE A 211 7.29 13.06 -12.09
CA PHE A 211 7.59 12.29 -10.87
C PHE A 211 8.47 11.06 -11.17
N ASP A 212 9.03 10.47 -10.12
CA ASP A 212 9.83 9.24 -10.22
C ASP A 212 8.95 8.00 -10.45
N GLY A 213 7.68 8.06 -10.02
CA GLY A 213 6.64 7.07 -10.23
C GLY A 213 5.26 7.70 -10.11
N TYR A 214 4.21 6.92 -10.43
CA TYR A 214 2.83 7.41 -10.43
C TYR A 214 1.91 6.42 -9.72
N ALA A 215 1.03 6.96 -8.87
CA ALA A 215 0.05 6.19 -8.15
C ALA A 215 -1.37 6.50 -8.64
N ILE A 216 -2.27 5.52 -8.58
CA ILE A 216 -3.71 5.69 -8.70
C ILE A 216 -4.26 5.75 -7.28
N GLY A 217 -4.74 6.92 -6.87
CA GLY A 217 -5.40 7.16 -5.59
C GLY A 217 -6.92 7.29 -5.71
N GLY A 218 -7.62 7.41 -4.58
CA GLY A 218 -9.06 7.65 -4.53
C GLY A 218 -9.88 6.52 -5.16
N LEU A 219 -9.48 5.28 -4.92
CA LEU A 219 -10.22 4.06 -5.22
C LEU A 219 -10.40 3.24 -3.92
N SER A 220 -11.35 2.30 -3.93
CA SER A 220 -11.80 1.56 -2.73
C SER A 220 -12.33 2.48 -1.62
N VAL A 221 -13.05 3.54 -2.02
CA VAL A 221 -13.63 4.58 -1.17
C VAL A 221 -15.14 4.75 -1.35
N GLY A 222 -15.82 3.73 -1.93
CA GLY A 222 -17.28 3.70 -2.08
C GLY A 222 -17.80 3.27 -3.46
N GLU A 223 -16.94 3.18 -4.47
CA GLU A 223 -17.28 2.70 -5.80
C GLU A 223 -17.44 1.17 -5.85
N THR A 224 -18.07 0.66 -6.92
CA THR A 224 -18.15 -0.77 -7.19
C THR A 224 -16.83 -1.35 -7.69
N LYS A 225 -16.65 -2.67 -7.61
CA LYS A 225 -15.44 -3.32 -8.16
C LYS A 225 -15.31 -3.12 -9.68
N GLU A 226 -16.42 -3.16 -10.39
CA GLU A 226 -16.47 -2.95 -11.83
C GLU A 226 -15.99 -1.54 -12.22
N GLU A 227 -16.43 -0.52 -11.48
CA GLU A 227 -15.97 0.86 -11.67
C GLU A 227 -14.49 0.98 -11.36
N MET A 228 -14.03 0.42 -10.24
CA MET A 228 -12.62 0.41 -9.86
C MET A 228 -11.75 -0.24 -10.96
N TYR A 229 -12.13 -1.42 -11.45
CA TYR A 229 -11.40 -2.13 -12.49
C TYR A 229 -11.37 -1.35 -13.81
N SER A 230 -12.51 -0.76 -14.20
CA SER A 230 -12.57 0.11 -15.39
C SER A 230 -11.57 1.26 -15.31
N VAL A 231 -11.51 1.96 -14.16
CA VAL A 231 -10.55 3.05 -13.93
C VAL A 231 -9.11 2.53 -13.96
N VAL A 232 -8.82 1.42 -13.27
CA VAL A 232 -7.45 0.88 -13.18
C VAL A 232 -6.93 0.47 -14.55
N HIS A 233 -7.71 -0.29 -15.33
CA HIS A 233 -7.31 -0.69 -16.68
C HIS A 233 -7.10 0.51 -17.61
N HIS A 234 -8.02 1.47 -17.54
CA HIS A 234 -7.97 2.64 -18.42
C HIS A 234 -6.76 3.53 -18.14
N ILE A 235 -6.47 3.79 -16.87
CA ILE A 235 -5.39 4.69 -16.47
C ILE A 235 -4.02 4.01 -16.51
N ALA A 236 -3.91 2.76 -16.05
CA ALA A 236 -2.64 2.05 -16.11
C ALA A 236 -2.08 1.94 -17.53
N ALA A 237 -2.94 1.73 -18.54
CA ALA A 237 -2.52 1.69 -19.94
C ALA A 237 -1.90 3.00 -20.44
N LYS A 238 -2.27 4.14 -19.86
CA LYS A 238 -1.80 5.49 -20.22
C LYS A 238 -0.62 6.00 -19.40
N MET A 239 -0.35 5.35 -18.26
CA MET A 239 0.80 5.70 -17.41
C MET A 239 2.13 5.46 -18.14
N PRO A 240 3.17 6.30 -17.90
CA PRO A 240 4.49 6.14 -18.49
C PRO A 240 5.04 4.71 -18.30
N ALA A 241 5.53 4.12 -19.40
CA ALA A 241 5.97 2.72 -19.39
C ALA A 241 7.27 2.51 -18.58
N GLN A 242 8.13 3.51 -18.53
CA GLN A 242 9.43 3.48 -17.84
C GLN A 242 9.38 3.90 -16.38
N LYS A 243 8.17 4.11 -15.84
CA LYS A 243 7.97 4.50 -14.44
C LYS A 243 7.21 3.43 -13.69
N PRO A 244 7.49 3.21 -12.38
CA PRO A 244 6.69 2.33 -11.55
C PRO A 244 5.27 2.88 -11.38
N ARG A 245 4.30 1.96 -11.32
CA ARG A 245 2.86 2.23 -11.20
C ARG A 245 2.34 1.63 -9.91
N TYR A 246 1.73 2.44 -9.09
CA TYR A 246 1.26 2.04 -7.77
C TYR A 246 -0.26 2.19 -7.66
N LEU A 247 -0.96 1.14 -7.23
CA LEU A 247 -2.39 1.17 -6.89
C LEU A 247 -2.54 1.22 -5.38
N MET A 248 -3.01 2.35 -4.85
CA MET A 248 -3.04 2.64 -3.42
C MET A 248 -4.21 1.99 -2.70
N GLY A 249 -3.95 1.32 -1.58
CA GLY A 249 -4.96 0.86 -0.63
C GLY A 249 -5.85 -0.30 -1.10
N VAL A 250 -5.59 -0.87 -2.26
CA VAL A 250 -6.37 -1.97 -2.85
C VAL A 250 -5.70 -3.30 -2.56
N GLY A 251 -6.45 -4.25 -1.99
CA GLY A 251 -5.79 -5.44 -1.49
C GLY A 251 -6.63 -6.70 -1.29
N ASP A 252 -7.82 -6.85 -1.86
CA ASP A 252 -8.40 -8.20 -1.98
C ASP A 252 -7.55 -9.01 -2.98
N PRO A 253 -7.29 -10.31 -2.77
CA PRO A 253 -6.48 -11.12 -3.69
C PRO A 253 -6.93 -11.07 -5.15
N GLU A 254 -8.25 -11.00 -5.40
CA GLU A 254 -8.80 -10.84 -6.74
C GLU A 254 -8.46 -9.48 -7.35
N ASP A 255 -8.57 -8.41 -6.54
CA ASP A 255 -8.28 -7.03 -6.97
C ASP A 255 -6.78 -6.84 -7.26
N LEU A 256 -5.90 -7.52 -6.50
CA LEU A 256 -4.46 -7.54 -6.79
C LEU A 256 -4.16 -8.16 -8.16
N LEU A 257 -4.77 -9.31 -8.46
CA LEU A 257 -4.58 -9.97 -9.76
C LEU A 257 -5.17 -9.15 -10.91
N GLU A 258 -6.27 -8.45 -10.69
CA GLU A 258 -6.86 -7.53 -11.66
C GLU A 258 -5.94 -6.34 -11.93
N GLY A 259 -5.40 -5.72 -10.87
CA GLY A 259 -4.42 -4.65 -10.99
C GLY A 259 -3.14 -5.07 -11.71
N ILE A 260 -2.63 -6.29 -11.44
CA ILE A 260 -1.47 -6.86 -12.15
C ILE A 260 -1.78 -7.04 -13.63
N GLU A 261 -2.98 -7.54 -13.98
CA GLU A 261 -3.42 -7.68 -15.37
C GLU A 261 -3.46 -6.34 -16.10
N ALA A 262 -3.88 -5.29 -15.41
CA ALA A 262 -3.88 -3.92 -15.92
C ALA A 262 -2.48 -3.32 -16.08
N GLY A 263 -1.44 -3.89 -15.46
CA GLY A 263 -0.06 -3.44 -15.52
C GLY A 263 0.39 -2.57 -14.35
N ILE A 264 -0.19 -2.80 -13.17
CA ILE A 264 0.25 -2.19 -11.90
C ILE A 264 1.46 -2.97 -11.36
N ASP A 265 2.40 -2.23 -10.77
CA ASP A 265 3.67 -2.76 -10.24
C ASP A 265 3.68 -2.88 -8.71
N MET A 266 2.97 -1.99 -7.99
CA MET A 266 3.07 -1.87 -6.54
C MET A 266 1.68 -1.81 -5.91
N PHE A 267 1.53 -2.46 -4.75
CA PHE A 267 0.27 -2.54 -4.01
C PHE A 267 0.53 -2.45 -2.52
N ASP A 268 -0.38 -1.84 -1.78
CA ASP A 268 -0.47 -1.90 -0.33
C ASP A 268 -1.91 -2.16 0.12
N CYS A 269 -2.06 -2.78 1.26
CA CYS A 269 -3.34 -2.81 1.96
C CYS A 269 -3.16 -3.25 3.42
N VAL A 270 -3.97 -2.73 4.31
CA VAL A 270 -4.01 -3.16 5.71
C VAL A 270 -4.73 -4.50 5.92
N MET A 271 -5.44 -5.00 4.90
CA MET A 271 -6.28 -6.20 5.01
C MET A 271 -5.55 -7.43 5.57
N PRO A 272 -4.36 -7.82 5.09
CA PRO A 272 -3.70 -9.01 5.58
C PRO A 272 -3.51 -8.99 7.09
N THR A 273 -2.99 -7.89 7.63
CA THR A 273 -2.70 -7.76 9.07
C THR A 273 -3.95 -7.44 9.89
N ARG A 274 -4.85 -6.58 9.39
CA ARG A 274 -6.10 -6.23 10.08
C ARG A 274 -7.04 -7.43 10.17
N ASN A 275 -7.26 -8.14 9.07
CA ASN A 275 -8.13 -9.31 9.01
C ASN A 275 -7.60 -10.44 9.90
N ALA A 276 -6.29 -10.69 9.90
CA ALA A 276 -5.67 -11.70 10.76
C ALA A 276 -5.96 -11.47 12.25
N ARG A 277 -5.79 -10.23 12.71
CA ARG A 277 -6.10 -9.86 14.11
C ARG A 277 -7.59 -9.94 14.43
N ASN A 278 -8.45 -9.87 13.41
CA ASN A 278 -9.89 -10.05 13.54
C ASN A 278 -10.34 -11.50 13.26
N GLY A 279 -9.39 -12.43 13.10
CA GLY A 279 -9.66 -13.86 12.90
C GLY A 279 -10.16 -14.22 11.50
N SER A 280 -10.01 -13.36 10.52
CA SER A 280 -10.29 -13.62 9.10
C SER A 280 -8.98 -13.92 8.37
N LEU A 281 -8.89 -15.09 7.74
CA LEU A 281 -7.66 -15.63 7.17
C LEU A 281 -7.87 -15.96 5.69
N PHE A 282 -6.85 -15.68 4.89
CA PHE A 282 -6.85 -15.95 3.46
C PHE A 282 -6.25 -17.32 3.20
N THR A 283 -6.93 -18.15 2.43
CA THR A 283 -6.43 -19.46 2.02
C THR A 283 -6.51 -19.62 0.51
N SER A 284 -5.90 -20.65 -0.05
CA SER A 284 -6.00 -20.97 -1.47
C SER A 284 -7.45 -21.33 -1.91
N HIS A 285 -8.34 -21.58 -0.96
CA HIS A 285 -9.77 -21.86 -1.15
C HIS A 285 -10.67 -20.76 -0.57
N GLY A 286 -10.25 -19.51 -0.66
CA GLY A 286 -11.02 -18.35 -0.18
C GLY A 286 -10.72 -17.97 1.28
N LYS A 287 -11.58 -17.11 1.81
CA LYS A 287 -11.46 -16.60 3.18
C LYS A 287 -12.13 -17.53 4.19
N ILE A 288 -11.45 -17.78 5.30
CA ILE A 288 -12.03 -18.48 6.45
C ILE A 288 -12.07 -17.57 7.68
N SER A 289 -13.04 -17.82 8.56
CA SER A 289 -13.08 -17.19 9.89
C SER A 289 -12.73 -18.22 10.95
N ILE A 290 -11.55 -18.07 11.56
CA ILE A 290 -11.07 -19.01 12.61
C ILE A 290 -11.99 -19.07 13.83
N LYS A 291 -12.91 -18.10 13.96
CA LYS A 291 -13.92 -18.04 15.04
C LYS A 291 -14.95 -19.16 14.97
N GLN A 292 -15.17 -19.73 13.79
CA GLN A 292 -16.25 -20.70 13.54
C GLN A 292 -16.06 -21.96 14.38
N ASN A 293 -17.20 -22.54 14.81
CA ASN A 293 -17.20 -23.68 15.72
C ASN A 293 -16.67 -24.96 15.06
N GLN A 294 -16.80 -25.10 13.76
CA GLN A 294 -16.26 -26.22 12.99
C GLN A 294 -14.75 -26.44 13.19
N TYR A 295 -14.01 -25.40 13.52
CA TYR A 295 -12.55 -25.47 13.74
C TYR A 295 -12.16 -25.83 15.20
N LYS A 296 -13.13 -26.10 16.08
CA LYS A 296 -12.85 -26.40 17.51
C LYS A 296 -11.96 -27.61 17.69
N GLU A 297 -12.16 -28.64 16.88
CA GLU A 297 -11.47 -29.92 16.94
C GLU A 297 -10.75 -30.27 15.62
N ASP A 298 -10.55 -29.25 14.73
CA ASP A 298 -9.95 -29.45 13.43
C ASP A 298 -8.42 -29.49 13.52
N PRO A 299 -7.78 -30.64 13.29
CA PRO A 299 -6.34 -30.80 13.35
C PRO A 299 -5.63 -30.30 12.10
N ALA A 300 -6.36 -29.93 11.05
CA ALA A 300 -5.79 -29.48 9.78
C ALA A 300 -5.10 -28.10 9.91
N PRO A 301 -4.13 -27.79 9.03
CA PRO A 301 -3.56 -26.45 8.92
C PRO A 301 -4.60 -25.44 8.39
N LEU A 302 -4.31 -24.14 8.52
CA LEU A 302 -5.16 -23.07 7.94
C LEU A 302 -5.41 -23.30 6.47
N ASP A 303 -4.36 -23.56 5.74
CA ASP A 303 -4.37 -23.85 4.31
C ASP A 303 -3.43 -25.02 4.02
N PRO A 304 -3.93 -26.16 3.53
CA PRO A 304 -3.11 -27.34 3.25
C PRO A 304 -2.06 -27.13 2.14
N ASP A 305 -2.30 -26.14 1.26
CA ASP A 305 -1.38 -25.81 0.17
C ASP A 305 -0.39 -24.69 0.54
N CYS A 306 -0.45 -24.18 1.77
CA CYS A 306 0.39 -23.11 2.25
C CYS A 306 1.67 -23.64 2.91
N ALA A 307 2.83 -23.16 2.46
CA ALA A 307 4.12 -23.55 2.99
C ALA A 307 4.63 -22.68 4.16
N CYS A 308 3.81 -21.75 4.69
CA CYS A 308 4.25 -20.89 5.79
C CYS A 308 4.48 -21.68 7.10
N SER A 309 5.28 -21.10 8.01
CA SER A 309 5.58 -21.73 9.30
C SER A 309 4.32 -21.96 10.15
N THR A 310 3.32 -21.09 10.07
CA THR A 310 2.04 -21.27 10.78
C THR A 310 1.33 -22.52 10.29
N CYS A 311 1.15 -22.71 8.99
CA CYS A 311 0.48 -23.90 8.43
C CYS A 311 1.25 -25.21 8.66
N LYS A 312 2.59 -25.15 8.68
CA LYS A 312 3.42 -26.33 8.91
C LYS A 312 3.37 -26.83 10.35
N ASN A 313 3.13 -25.96 11.31
CA ASN A 313 3.32 -26.30 12.74
C ASN A 313 2.05 -26.23 13.58
N TYR A 314 0.97 -25.58 13.12
CA TYR A 314 -0.19 -25.32 13.96
C TYR A 314 -1.50 -25.69 13.25
N SER A 315 -2.40 -26.31 14.04
CA SER A 315 -3.74 -26.68 13.59
C SER A 315 -4.73 -25.50 13.69
N ARG A 316 -5.82 -25.58 12.92
CA ARG A 316 -6.96 -24.67 13.05
C ARG A 316 -7.54 -24.68 14.46
N ALA A 317 -7.60 -25.85 15.11
CA ALA A 317 -8.08 -25.96 16.49
C ALA A 317 -7.24 -25.13 17.46
N TYR A 318 -5.92 -25.22 17.37
CA TYR A 318 -5.01 -24.44 18.21
C TYR A 318 -5.11 -22.93 17.93
N LEU A 319 -5.09 -22.53 16.68
CA LEU A 319 -5.21 -21.11 16.30
C LEU A 319 -6.56 -20.51 16.71
N ARG A 320 -7.66 -21.31 16.62
CA ARG A 320 -8.96 -20.92 17.16
C ARG A 320 -8.92 -20.76 18.68
N HIS A 321 -8.29 -21.67 19.40
CA HIS A 321 -8.11 -21.55 20.84
C HIS A 321 -7.41 -20.26 21.21
N LEU A 322 -6.23 -19.98 20.63
CA LEU A 322 -5.48 -18.74 20.85
C LEU A 322 -6.31 -17.49 20.54
N PHE A 323 -7.08 -17.52 19.44
CA PHE A 323 -7.93 -16.40 19.09
C PHE A 323 -9.07 -16.17 20.12
N LYS A 324 -9.70 -17.24 20.58
CA LYS A 324 -10.82 -17.18 21.56
C LYS A 324 -10.36 -16.75 22.96
N THR A 325 -9.13 -17.02 23.31
CA THR A 325 -8.51 -16.62 24.58
C THR A 325 -7.77 -15.29 24.49
N ASN A 326 -7.83 -14.60 23.31
CA ASN A 326 -7.16 -13.34 23.03
C ASN A 326 -5.62 -13.38 23.22
N GLU A 327 -5.01 -14.55 22.98
CA GLU A 327 -3.57 -14.71 23.07
C GLU A 327 -2.85 -13.96 21.94
N ILE A 328 -1.81 -13.20 22.30
CA ILE A 328 -1.01 -12.41 21.35
C ILE A 328 -0.40 -13.32 20.27
N LEU A 329 0.03 -14.53 20.64
CA LEU A 329 0.58 -15.51 19.70
C LEU A 329 -0.39 -15.84 18.57
N GLY A 330 -1.71 -15.92 18.84
CA GLY A 330 -2.72 -16.16 17.82
C GLY A 330 -2.75 -15.05 16.77
N MET A 331 -2.68 -13.79 17.21
CA MET A 331 -2.63 -12.64 16.29
C MET A 331 -1.35 -12.65 15.44
N ARG A 332 -0.20 -12.99 16.03
CA ARG A 332 1.08 -13.10 15.35
C ARG A 332 1.08 -14.18 14.28
N LEU A 333 0.69 -15.42 14.63
CA LEU A 333 0.65 -16.56 13.71
C LEU A 333 -0.31 -16.32 12.54
N ASN A 334 -1.49 -15.76 12.83
CA ASN A 334 -2.48 -15.41 11.82
C ASN A 334 -1.96 -14.31 10.88
N THR A 335 -1.27 -13.28 11.41
CA THR A 335 -0.69 -12.19 10.61
C THR A 335 0.43 -12.71 9.72
N TYR A 336 1.31 -13.56 10.26
CA TYR A 336 2.37 -14.22 9.51
C TYR A 336 1.82 -15.02 8.32
N HIS A 337 0.78 -15.83 8.56
CA HIS A 337 0.12 -16.61 7.51
C HIS A 337 -0.48 -15.71 6.42
N ASN A 338 -1.27 -14.70 6.79
CA ASN A 338 -1.92 -13.83 5.81
C ASN A 338 -0.90 -13.06 4.96
N LEU A 339 0.18 -12.56 5.55
CA LEU A 339 1.24 -11.88 4.79
C LEU A 339 2.00 -12.84 3.89
N PHE A 340 2.30 -14.05 4.37
CA PHE A 340 2.90 -15.08 3.53
C PHE A 340 2.03 -15.38 2.29
N PHE A 341 0.71 -15.50 2.49
CA PHE A 341 -0.24 -15.73 1.40
C PHE A 341 -0.16 -14.60 0.35
N TYR A 342 -0.20 -13.34 0.78
CA TYR A 342 -0.17 -12.18 -0.13
C TYR A 342 1.16 -12.08 -0.89
N ILE A 343 2.27 -12.16 -0.19
CA ILE A 343 3.61 -12.08 -0.79
C ILE A 343 3.84 -13.25 -1.75
N SER A 344 3.41 -14.46 -1.38
CA SER A 344 3.51 -15.64 -2.24
C SER A 344 2.65 -15.53 -3.49
N LEU A 345 1.42 -15.02 -3.38
CA LEU A 345 0.52 -14.77 -4.53
C LEU A 345 1.18 -13.84 -5.54
N ILE A 346 1.72 -12.71 -5.07
CA ILE A 346 2.38 -11.73 -5.94
C ILE A 346 3.65 -12.32 -6.59
N LYS A 347 4.46 -13.09 -5.84
CA LYS A 347 5.64 -13.77 -6.39
C LYS A 347 5.26 -14.79 -7.47
N GLN A 348 4.19 -15.56 -7.26
CA GLN A 348 3.68 -16.50 -8.26
C GLN A 348 3.16 -15.77 -9.50
N ALA A 349 2.43 -14.65 -9.33
CA ALA A 349 1.98 -13.79 -10.43
C ALA A 349 3.17 -13.26 -11.26
N ARG A 350 4.20 -12.72 -10.59
CA ARG A 350 5.44 -12.29 -11.24
C ARG A 350 6.08 -13.40 -12.07
N ASN A 351 6.22 -14.60 -11.51
CA ASN A 351 6.79 -15.75 -12.22
C ASN A 351 5.94 -16.15 -13.43
N ALA A 352 4.62 -16.09 -13.29
CA ALA A 352 3.70 -16.37 -14.40
C ALA A 352 3.84 -15.34 -15.54
N ILE A 353 4.03 -14.04 -15.24
CA ILE A 353 4.32 -13.00 -16.23
C ILE A 353 5.63 -13.30 -16.96
N LYS A 354 6.70 -13.60 -16.25
CA LYS A 354 8.02 -13.94 -16.85
C LYS A 354 7.94 -15.16 -17.76
N GLN A 355 7.03 -16.09 -17.47
CA GLN A 355 6.77 -17.30 -18.25
C GLN A 355 5.69 -17.16 -19.32
N LYS A 356 5.13 -15.94 -19.55
CA LYS A 356 4.05 -15.67 -20.52
C LYS A 356 2.79 -16.53 -20.30
N ARG A 357 2.41 -16.74 -19.04
CA ARG A 357 1.25 -17.58 -18.66
C ARG A 357 0.38 -16.93 -17.57
N PHE A 358 0.49 -15.62 -17.38
CA PHE A 358 -0.25 -14.91 -16.33
C PHE A 358 -1.78 -15.03 -16.47
N PRO A 359 -2.41 -14.92 -17.66
CA PRO A 359 -3.86 -15.08 -17.77
C PRO A 359 -4.34 -16.47 -17.31
N ASN A 360 -3.59 -17.53 -17.64
CA ASN A 360 -3.92 -18.88 -17.19
C ASN A 360 -3.71 -19.04 -15.66
N PHE A 361 -2.65 -18.47 -15.13
CA PHE A 361 -2.40 -18.44 -13.69
C PHE A 361 -3.55 -17.75 -12.94
N LYS A 362 -3.96 -16.53 -13.38
CA LYS A 362 -5.08 -15.77 -12.79
C LYS A 362 -6.36 -16.60 -12.81
N LYS A 363 -6.70 -17.18 -13.97
CA LYS A 363 -7.90 -18.02 -14.12
C LYS A 363 -7.91 -19.20 -13.15
N THR A 364 -6.80 -19.96 -13.08
CA THR A 364 -6.68 -21.14 -12.22
C THR A 364 -6.76 -20.76 -10.75
N PHE A 365 -6.06 -19.68 -10.36
CA PHE A 365 -6.13 -19.18 -8.99
C PHE A 365 -7.55 -18.79 -8.60
N LEU A 366 -8.25 -18.00 -9.42
CA LEU A 366 -9.61 -17.53 -9.12
C LEU A 366 -10.62 -18.69 -9.06
N GLN A 367 -10.49 -19.69 -9.91
CA GLN A 367 -11.33 -20.91 -9.84
C GLN A 367 -11.18 -21.62 -8.51
N LYS A 368 -9.93 -21.77 -8.03
CA LYS A 368 -9.65 -22.40 -6.75
C LYS A 368 -10.04 -21.54 -5.56
N TYR A 369 -9.78 -20.24 -5.62
CA TYR A 369 -10.05 -19.28 -4.54
C TYR A 369 -11.55 -19.07 -4.29
N ARG A 370 -12.39 -19.28 -5.31
CA ARG A 370 -13.86 -19.13 -5.23
C ARG A 370 -14.58 -20.45 -4.97
N SER A 371 -13.89 -21.60 -4.95
CA SER A 371 -14.45 -22.92 -4.63
C SER A 371 -14.56 -23.11 -3.11
#